data_75dd55cd3d9b275a26c1a94f5f675095
#
_entry.id   75dd55cd3d9b275a26c1a94f5f675095
#
_cell.length_a   1.000
_cell.length_b   1.000
_cell.length_c   1.000
_cell.angle_alpha   90.00
_cell.angle_beta   90.00
_cell.angle_gamma   90.00
#
_symmetry.space_group_name_H-M   'P 1'
#
loop_
_entity.id
_entity.type
_entity.pdbx_description
1 polymer ?
#
loop_
_entity_poly.entity_id
_entity_poly.type
_entity_poly.pdbx_seq_one_letter_code
_entity_poly.pdbx_strand_id
1 'polypeptide(L)'
;MINQIILGLSTGAMYSLVAIGLVMMYKVSGVMNFAYGNMGMFITYIIWWLSSSMGVNLYLSIILGIMFAAIMGVSVERYGLRPIRHLSHGSMLIVTFGILMILEGLAVEIWGTEYKSFPELISGTPFVFKGDFGIVVLRKQDLLVFTTLIVISIAIAIFTKFTKFGIAIRAVSENEEVAGYMGINVGSVLGFSWAFGVSMAALVGVIAAPKVFVSPTMLTFYQIQGFTAAVLGGFETFTGAVFGGLILGVLEKIVGNYISEGFKASISLVIIILVLVFFPSGLFGRKIRRRA
;
A
#
# COMPACT_ATOMS: atom_id res chain seq x y z
N MET A 1 -3.31 -25.63 -11.21
CA MET A 1 -3.35 -24.26 -11.76
C MET A 1 -4.41 -23.39 -11.10
N ILE A 2 -5.69 -23.74 -11.11
CA ILE A 2 -6.77 -22.89 -10.57
C ILE A 2 -6.54 -22.50 -9.11
N ASN A 3 -6.13 -23.43 -8.26
CA ASN A 3 -5.81 -23.13 -6.85
C ASN A 3 -4.70 -22.06 -6.72
N GLN A 4 -3.66 -22.12 -7.55
CA GLN A 4 -2.58 -21.14 -7.55
C GLN A 4 -3.06 -19.76 -8.00
N ILE A 5 -3.97 -19.71 -8.96
CA ILE A 5 -4.57 -18.43 -9.41
C ILE A 5 -5.39 -17.83 -8.27
N ILE A 6 -6.23 -18.60 -7.59
CA ILE A 6 -7.05 -18.09 -6.49
C ILE A 6 -6.18 -17.58 -5.32
N LEU A 7 -5.18 -18.37 -4.92
CA LEU A 7 -4.22 -17.95 -3.89
C LEU A 7 -3.37 -16.76 -4.34
N GLY A 8 -3.00 -16.72 -5.63
CA GLY A 8 -2.31 -15.58 -6.24
C GLY A 8 -3.13 -14.32 -6.24
N LEU A 9 -4.43 -14.42 -6.53
CA LEU A 9 -5.34 -13.28 -6.45
C LEU A 9 -5.45 -12.74 -5.01
N SER A 10 -5.51 -13.62 -3.98
CA SER A 10 -5.52 -13.17 -2.58
C SER A 10 -4.24 -12.40 -2.20
N THR A 11 -3.08 -12.92 -2.61
CA THR A 11 -1.79 -12.25 -2.39
C THR A 11 -1.74 -10.94 -3.20
N GLY A 12 -2.18 -10.98 -4.46
CA GLY A 12 -2.24 -9.82 -5.35
C GLY A 12 -3.18 -8.73 -4.84
N ALA A 13 -4.27 -9.10 -4.17
CA ALA A 13 -5.16 -8.14 -3.54
C ALA A 13 -4.46 -7.34 -2.42
N MET A 14 -3.58 -7.98 -1.65
CA MET A 14 -2.73 -7.27 -0.67
C MET A 14 -1.78 -6.29 -1.37
N TYR A 15 -1.13 -6.71 -2.45
CA TYR A 15 -0.23 -5.85 -3.23
C TYR A 15 -0.98 -4.68 -3.86
N SER A 16 -2.20 -4.91 -4.32
CA SER A 16 -3.09 -3.86 -4.85
C SER A 16 -3.43 -2.81 -3.80
N LEU A 17 -3.74 -3.23 -2.56
CA LEU A 17 -4.02 -2.31 -1.46
C LEU A 17 -2.82 -1.42 -1.13
N VAL A 18 -1.62 -2.01 -1.08
CA VAL A 18 -0.36 -1.24 -0.91
C VAL A 18 -0.16 -0.28 -2.08
N ALA A 19 -0.30 -0.76 -3.31
CA ALA A 19 -0.13 0.04 -4.52
C ALA A 19 -1.10 1.22 -4.58
N ILE A 20 -2.36 1.05 -4.17
CA ILE A 20 -3.35 2.14 -4.11
C ILE A 20 -2.87 3.25 -3.17
N GLY A 21 -2.37 2.91 -1.98
CA GLY A 21 -1.84 3.89 -1.04
C GLY A 21 -0.63 4.63 -1.59
N LEU A 22 0.32 3.91 -2.19
CA LEU A 22 1.51 4.46 -2.83
C LEU A 22 1.15 5.38 -4.01
N VAL A 23 0.23 4.93 -4.88
CA VAL A 23 -0.24 5.71 -6.03
C VAL A 23 -0.93 7.00 -5.60
N MET A 24 -1.74 6.98 -4.54
CA MET A 24 -2.37 8.21 -4.03
C MET A 24 -1.33 9.24 -3.60
N MET A 25 -0.30 8.83 -2.86
CA MET A 25 0.77 9.73 -2.42
C MET A 25 1.59 10.24 -3.60
N TYR A 26 2.05 9.33 -4.46
CA TYR A 26 2.90 9.66 -5.61
C TYR A 26 2.19 10.58 -6.60
N LYS A 27 0.95 10.27 -6.95
CA LYS A 27 0.15 11.02 -7.94
C LYS A 27 -0.01 12.49 -7.57
N VAL A 28 -0.07 12.82 -6.30
CA VAL A 28 -0.31 14.19 -5.82
C VAL A 28 1.00 14.88 -5.45
N SER A 29 1.94 14.19 -4.83
CA SER A 29 3.20 14.80 -4.36
C SER A 29 4.38 14.65 -5.33
N GLY A 30 4.30 13.73 -6.30
CA GLY A 30 5.42 13.37 -7.16
C GLY A 30 6.55 12.63 -6.44
N VAL A 31 6.37 12.28 -5.16
CA VAL A 31 7.41 11.69 -4.31
C VAL A 31 7.09 10.24 -4.00
N MET A 32 8.06 9.35 -4.23
CA MET A 32 7.98 7.97 -3.76
C MET A 32 8.28 7.93 -2.26
N ASN A 33 7.37 7.36 -1.48
CA ASN A 33 7.54 7.21 -0.04
C ASN A 33 8.18 5.85 0.29
N PHE A 34 9.49 5.84 0.57
CA PHE A 34 10.20 4.63 0.98
C PHE A 34 9.90 4.22 2.44
N ALA A 35 9.38 5.11 3.26
CA ALA A 35 8.94 4.81 4.62
C ALA A 35 7.52 4.22 4.69
N TYR A 36 6.83 4.02 3.57
CA TYR A 36 5.43 3.62 3.53
C TYR A 36 5.15 2.38 4.40
N GLY A 37 5.89 1.31 4.21
CA GLY A 37 5.74 0.07 4.98
C GLY A 37 6.10 0.26 6.46
N ASN A 38 7.16 1.01 6.75
CA ASN A 38 7.58 1.27 8.13
C ASN A 38 6.56 2.14 8.89
N MET A 39 5.90 3.08 8.20
CA MET A 39 4.77 3.81 8.78
C MET A 39 3.60 2.88 9.10
N GLY A 40 3.21 2.00 8.17
CA GLY A 40 2.17 1.00 8.42
C GLY A 40 2.54 0.03 9.53
N MET A 41 3.76 -0.45 9.55
CA MET A 41 4.32 -1.32 10.59
C MET A 41 4.25 -0.66 11.96
N PHE A 42 4.71 0.57 12.10
CA PHE A 42 4.72 1.30 13.37
C PHE A 42 3.30 1.49 13.93
N ILE A 43 2.34 1.84 13.08
CA ILE A 43 0.92 1.91 13.45
C ILE A 43 0.37 0.53 13.84
N THR A 44 0.77 -0.53 13.15
CA THR A 44 0.35 -1.91 13.48
C THR A 44 0.87 -2.32 14.86
N TYR A 45 2.08 -1.91 15.24
CA TYR A 45 2.59 -2.08 16.60
C TYR A 45 1.76 -1.33 17.64
N ILE A 46 1.37 -0.08 17.36
CA ILE A 46 0.50 0.69 18.25
C ILE A 46 -0.85 -0.01 18.44
N ILE A 47 -1.46 -0.51 17.36
CA ILE A 47 -2.73 -1.23 17.42
C ILE A 47 -2.57 -2.52 18.22
N TRP A 48 -1.50 -3.27 18.00
CA TRP A 48 -1.18 -4.48 18.76
C TRP A 48 -1.00 -4.16 20.24
N TRP A 49 -0.26 -3.12 20.56
CA TRP A 49 -0.01 -2.69 21.95
C TRP A 49 -1.30 -2.28 22.66
N LEU A 50 -2.17 -1.50 22.01
CA LEU A 50 -3.48 -1.13 22.54
C LEU A 50 -4.36 -2.37 22.79
N SER A 51 -4.42 -3.30 21.84
CA SER A 51 -5.32 -4.45 21.93
C SER A 51 -4.78 -5.55 22.84
N SER A 52 -3.49 -5.90 22.73
CA SER A 52 -2.91 -7.06 23.40
C SER A 52 -2.30 -6.72 24.76
N SER A 53 -1.72 -5.51 24.93
CA SER A 53 -1.06 -5.12 26.17
C SER A 53 -1.98 -4.29 27.07
N MET A 54 -2.79 -3.38 26.52
CA MET A 54 -3.70 -2.54 27.27
C MET A 54 -5.13 -3.13 27.39
N GLY A 55 -5.44 -4.23 26.69
CA GLY A 55 -6.74 -4.88 26.74
C GLY A 55 -7.88 -4.09 26.06
N VAL A 56 -7.55 -3.10 25.24
CA VAL A 56 -8.54 -2.32 24.48
C VAL A 56 -9.18 -3.21 23.39
N ASN A 57 -10.48 -3.06 23.17
CA ASN A 57 -11.14 -3.80 22.09
C ASN A 57 -10.43 -3.64 20.76
N LEU A 58 -10.17 -4.76 20.05
CA LEU A 58 -9.40 -4.79 18.80
C LEU A 58 -9.92 -3.79 17.75
N TYR A 59 -11.24 -3.75 17.55
CA TYR A 59 -11.83 -2.86 16.55
C TYR A 59 -11.66 -1.38 16.90
N LEU A 60 -11.77 -1.05 18.19
CA LEU A 60 -11.49 0.30 18.68
C LEU A 60 -10.01 0.65 18.50
N SER A 61 -9.10 -0.28 18.81
CA SER A 61 -7.65 -0.11 18.58
C SER A 61 -7.33 0.14 17.11
N ILE A 62 -8.00 -0.55 16.18
CA ILE A 62 -7.86 -0.33 14.74
C ILE A 62 -8.33 1.08 14.34
N ILE A 63 -9.49 1.51 14.83
CA ILE A 63 -10.01 2.86 14.54
C ILE A 63 -9.04 3.93 15.03
N LEU A 64 -8.58 3.83 16.27
CA LEU A 64 -7.60 4.75 16.86
C LEU A 64 -6.26 4.74 16.10
N GLY A 65 -5.79 3.54 15.71
CA GLY A 65 -4.60 3.39 14.91
C GLY A 65 -4.70 4.05 13.53
N ILE A 66 -5.82 3.87 12.83
CA ILE A 66 -6.05 4.53 11.54
C ILE A 66 -6.13 6.05 11.69
N MET A 67 -6.74 6.57 12.75
CA MET A 67 -6.73 8.00 13.06
C MET A 67 -5.31 8.50 13.30
N PHE A 68 -4.51 7.77 14.08
CA PHE A 68 -3.11 8.11 14.30
C PHE A 68 -2.28 8.02 13.01
N ALA A 69 -2.54 7.04 12.15
CA ALA A 69 -1.95 6.92 10.82
C ALA A 69 -2.21 8.16 9.96
N ALA A 70 -3.45 8.65 9.94
CA ALA A 70 -3.81 9.86 9.21
C ALA A 70 -3.06 11.10 9.75
N ILE A 71 -3.01 11.26 11.07
CA ILE A 71 -2.27 12.36 11.73
C ILE A 71 -0.78 12.25 11.40
N MET A 72 -0.19 11.06 11.49
CA MET A 72 1.21 10.83 11.15
C MET A 72 1.50 11.17 9.69
N GLY A 73 0.62 10.76 8.77
CA GLY A 73 0.75 11.09 7.35
C GLY A 73 0.76 12.60 7.09
N VAL A 74 -0.22 13.33 7.65
CA VAL A 74 -0.26 14.81 7.57
C VAL A 74 0.98 15.43 8.19
N SER A 75 1.43 14.93 9.34
CA SER A 75 2.60 15.48 10.05
C SER A 75 3.87 15.32 9.24
N VAL A 76 4.09 14.15 8.67
CA VAL A 76 5.26 13.89 7.82
C VAL A 76 5.24 14.77 6.56
N GLU A 77 4.10 14.91 5.93
CA GLU A 77 3.97 15.83 4.78
C GLU A 77 4.27 17.26 5.19
N ARG A 78 3.60 17.75 6.25
CA ARG A 78 3.63 19.16 6.63
C ARG A 78 4.97 19.59 7.21
N TYR A 79 5.59 18.78 8.04
CA TYR A 79 6.81 19.13 8.78
C TYR A 79 8.07 18.51 8.18
N GLY A 80 7.96 17.35 7.51
CA GLY A 80 9.09 16.67 6.90
C GLY A 80 9.32 17.06 5.44
N LEU A 81 8.29 17.01 4.60
CA LEU A 81 8.45 17.14 3.15
C LEU A 81 8.13 18.54 2.62
N ARG A 82 7.07 19.18 3.14
CA ARG A 82 6.66 20.51 2.67
C ARG A 82 7.76 21.56 2.76
N PRO A 83 8.59 21.64 3.84
CA PRO A 83 9.66 22.62 3.94
C PRO A 83 10.76 22.45 2.88
N ILE A 84 10.99 21.23 2.40
CA ILE A 84 12.05 20.90 1.44
C ILE A 84 11.53 20.73 0.01
N ARG A 85 10.27 21.03 -0.24
CA ARG A 85 9.60 20.79 -1.51
C ARG A 85 10.19 21.57 -2.69
N HIS A 86 10.80 22.72 -2.41
CA HIS A 86 11.53 23.52 -3.37
C HIS A 86 12.87 22.91 -3.81
N LEU A 87 13.33 21.86 -3.10
CA LEU A 87 14.54 21.13 -3.43
C LEU A 87 14.26 20.03 -4.46
N SER A 88 15.29 19.26 -4.81
CA SER A 88 15.16 18.18 -5.76
C SER A 88 14.29 17.03 -5.22
N HIS A 89 13.68 16.25 -6.13
CA HIS A 89 12.97 15.01 -5.76
C HIS A 89 13.88 14.04 -4.99
N GLY A 90 15.19 14.03 -5.29
CA GLY A 90 16.17 13.22 -4.56
C GLY A 90 16.27 13.59 -3.08
N SER A 91 16.20 14.88 -2.74
CA SER A 91 16.21 15.32 -1.34
C SER A 91 15.00 14.79 -0.56
N MET A 92 13.82 14.79 -1.19
CA MET A 92 12.61 14.25 -0.58
C MET A 92 12.68 12.74 -0.37
N LEU A 93 13.32 12.00 -1.30
CA LEU A 93 13.58 10.57 -1.13
C LEU A 93 14.47 10.29 0.10
N ILE A 94 15.55 11.07 0.28
CA ILE A 94 16.45 10.94 1.44
C ILE A 94 15.67 11.13 2.76
N VAL A 95 14.76 12.09 2.83
CA VAL A 95 13.91 12.29 4.02
C VAL A 95 13.03 11.08 4.28
N THR A 96 12.41 10.48 3.26
CA THR A 96 11.59 9.28 3.47
C THR A 96 12.44 8.08 3.92
N PHE A 97 13.68 7.94 3.45
CA PHE A 97 14.64 6.95 3.96
C PHE A 97 15.02 7.22 5.42
N GLY A 98 15.26 8.47 5.78
CA GLY A 98 15.52 8.86 7.18
C GLY A 98 14.35 8.49 8.10
N ILE A 99 13.11 8.77 7.67
CA ILE A 99 11.89 8.40 8.42
C ILE A 99 11.77 6.86 8.54
N LEU A 100 12.08 6.11 7.49
CA LEU A 100 12.12 4.65 7.51
C LEU A 100 13.04 4.16 8.63
N MET A 101 14.30 4.64 8.66
CA MET A 101 15.30 4.23 9.64
C MET A 101 14.89 4.62 11.08
N ILE A 102 14.32 5.81 11.26
CA ILE A 102 13.83 6.28 12.56
C ILE A 102 12.70 5.38 13.07
N LEU A 103 11.69 5.10 12.23
CA LEU A 103 10.55 4.29 12.64
C LEU A 103 10.94 2.83 12.92
N GLU A 104 11.87 2.27 12.15
CA GLU A 104 12.38 0.92 12.38
C GLU A 104 13.19 0.88 13.69
N GLY A 105 14.10 1.82 13.90
CA GLY A 105 14.87 1.93 15.14
C GLY A 105 13.99 2.14 16.38
N LEU A 106 12.99 3.03 16.29
CA LEU A 106 12.03 3.24 17.38
C LEU A 106 11.18 1.98 17.65
N ALA A 107 10.77 1.25 16.62
CA ALA A 107 10.02 0.01 16.80
C ALA A 107 10.86 -1.05 17.55
N VAL A 108 12.13 -1.19 17.20
CA VAL A 108 13.07 -2.10 17.88
C VAL A 108 13.31 -1.68 19.33
N GLU A 109 13.50 -0.40 19.58
CA GLU A 109 13.75 0.11 20.95
C GLU A 109 12.54 -0.03 21.85
N ILE A 110 11.32 0.26 21.35
CA ILE A 110 10.10 0.25 22.18
C ILE A 110 9.55 -1.17 22.39
N TRP A 111 9.50 -1.99 21.34
CA TRP A 111 8.83 -3.31 21.37
C TRP A 111 9.78 -4.50 21.19
N GLY A 112 11.06 -4.26 20.90
CA GLY A 112 12.06 -5.30 20.66
C GLY A 112 11.97 -5.89 19.24
N THR A 113 12.80 -6.91 19.01
CA THR A 113 12.92 -7.59 17.70
C THR A 113 12.08 -8.87 17.60
N GLU A 114 11.43 -9.28 18.68
CA GLU A 114 10.65 -10.51 18.72
C GLU A 114 9.36 -10.40 17.89
N TYR A 115 8.96 -11.52 17.29
CA TYR A 115 7.70 -11.65 16.61
C TYR A 115 6.53 -11.62 17.59
N LYS A 116 5.62 -10.66 17.44
CA LYS A 116 4.41 -10.54 18.27
C LYS A 116 3.22 -11.15 17.54
N SER A 117 2.47 -12.01 18.21
CA SER A 117 1.23 -12.56 17.66
C SER A 117 0.15 -11.48 17.60
N PHE A 118 -0.57 -11.43 16.49
CA PHE A 118 -1.70 -10.53 16.28
C PHE A 118 -2.98 -11.34 16.14
N PRO A 119 -4.08 -10.97 16.81
CA PRO A 119 -5.34 -11.70 16.74
C PRO A 119 -5.91 -11.69 15.33
N GLU A 120 -6.51 -12.80 14.91
CA GLU A 120 -7.23 -12.87 13.64
C GLU A 120 -8.43 -11.92 13.65
N LEU A 121 -8.60 -11.12 12.59
CA LEU A 121 -9.73 -10.22 12.45
C LEU A 121 -11.04 -10.97 12.25
N ILE A 122 -10.99 -12.07 11.51
CA ILE A 122 -12.11 -12.97 11.26
C ILE A 122 -11.62 -14.39 11.47
N SER A 123 -11.99 -14.99 12.60
CA SER A 123 -11.71 -16.40 12.92
C SER A 123 -12.79 -17.31 12.35
N GLY A 124 -12.44 -18.58 12.13
CA GLY A 124 -13.38 -19.64 11.77
C GLY A 124 -12.85 -20.61 10.71
N THR A 125 -13.62 -21.69 10.51
CA THR A 125 -13.25 -22.73 9.55
C THR A 125 -13.10 -22.20 8.14
N PRO A 126 -12.04 -22.58 7.41
CA PRO A 126 -11.88 -22.18 6.02
C PRO A 126 -12.97 -22.83 5.13
N PHE A 127 -13.29 -22.15 4.05
CA PHE A 127 -14.14 -22.74 3.01
C PHE A 127 -13.30 -23.70 2.17
N VAL A 128 -13.74 -24.95 2.10
CA VAL A 128 -13.07 -26.00 1.32
C VAL A 128 -13.97 -26.38 0.16
N PHE A 129 -13.55 -26.05 -1.04
CA PHE A 129 -14.21 -26.43 -2.28
C PHE A 129 -13.49 -27.62 -2.88
N LYS A 130 -14.19 -28.77 -2.99
CA LYS A 130 -13.70 -29.97 -3.68
C LYS A 130 -14.36 -30.04 -5.05
N GLY A 131 -13.59 -29.99 -6.11
CA GLY A 131 -14.06 -30.14 -7.49
C GLY A 131 -13.04 -30.89 -8.33
N ASP A 132 -13.37 -31.11 -9.61
CA ASP A 132 -12.51 -31.82 -10.58
C ASP A 132 -11.13 -31.14 -10.76
N PHE A 133 -11.01 -29.89 -10.34
CA PHE A 133 -9.78 -29.10 -10.39
C PHE A 133 -8.91 -29.21 -9.12
N GLY A 134 -9.27 -30.06 -8.16
CA GLY A 134 -8.58 -30.26 -6.88
C GLY A 134 -9.28 -29.57 -5.71
N ILE A 135 -8.56 -29.51 -4.57
CA ILE A 135 -9.05 -28.91 -3.34
C ILE A 135 -8.61 -27.44 -3.28
N VAL A 136 -9.56 -26.51 -3.23
CA VAL A 136 -9.33 -25.09 -3.00
C VAL A 136 -9.69 -24.75 -1.56
N VAL A 137 -8.74 -24.20 -0.81
CA VAL A 137 -8.95 -23.78 0.58
C VAL A 137 -8.88 -22.27 0.63
N LEU A 138 -10.02 -21.63 0.89
CA LEU A 138 -10.15 -20.18 1.08
C LEU A 138 -10.30 -19.89 2.57
N ARG A 139 -9.30 -19.24 3.18
CA ARG A 139 -9.43 -18.75 4.55
C ARG A 139 -10.35 -17.53 4.59
N LYS A 140 -11.06 -17.34 5.69
CA LYS A 140 -11.92 -16.15 5.88
C LYS A 140 -11.12 -14.85 5.80
N GLN A 141 -9.85 -14.88 6.22
CA GLN A 141 -8.92 -13.77 6.07
C GLN A 141 -8.67 -13.39 4.59
N ASP A 142 -8.67 -14.36 3.67
CA ASP A 142 -8.51 -14.08 2.24
C ASP A 142 -9.75 -13.39 1.66
N LEU A 143 -10.94 -13.76 2.13
CA LEU A 143 -12.18 -13.05 1.77
C LEU A 143 -12.20 -11.61 2.31
N LEU A 144 -11.68 -11.39 3.53
CA LEU A 144 -11.53 -10.04 4.08
C LEU A 144 -10.65 -9.16 3.18
N VAL A 145 -9.50 -9.69 2.71
CA VAL A 145 -8.61 -8.97 1.80
C VAL A 145 -9.32 -8.58 0.51
N PHE A 146 -10.03 -9.52 -0.14
CA PHE A 146 -10.80 -9.24 -1.35
C PHE A 146 -11.90 -8.20 -1.13
N THR A 147 -12.68 -8.37 -0.08
CA THR A 147 -13.75 -7.43 0.26
C THR A 147 -13.18 -6.03 0.51
N THR A 148 -12.09 -5.93 1.25
CA THR A 148 -11.39 -4.67 1.51
C THR A 148 -10.90 -4.03 0.20
N LEU A 149 -10.27 -4.80 -0.69
CA LEU A 149 -9.83 -4.29 -1.99
C LEU A 149 -11.00 -3.74 -2.81
N ILE A 150 -12.09 -4.49 -2.91
CA ILE A 150 -13.28 -4.08 -3.68
C ILE A 150 -13.88 -2.79 -3.09
N VAL A 151 -14.10 -2.76 -1.77
CA VAL A 151 -14.68 -1.60 -1.09
C VAL A 151 -13.80 -0.37 -1.26
N ILE A 152 -12.50 -0.48 -1.04
CA ILE A 152 -11.56 0.63 -1.19
C ILE A 152 -11.47 1.10 -2.65
N SER A 153 -11.42 0.17 -3.61
CA SER A 153 -11.36 0.51 -5.03
C SER A 153 -12.60 1.27 -5.49
N ILE A 154 -13.79 0.82 -5.07
CA ILE A 154 -15.06 1.51 -5.37
C ILE A 154 -15.10 2.86 -4.67
N ALA A 155 -14.75 2.91 -3.39
CA ALA A 155 -14.75 4.16 -2.61
C ALA A 155 -13.84 5.22 -3.23
N ILE A 156 -12.61 4.86 -3.64
CA ILE A 156 -11.68 5.78 -4.31
C ILE A 156 -12.21 6.21 -5.67
N ALA A 157 -12.78 5.29 -6.46
CA ALA A 157 -13.34 5.63 -7.76
C ALA A 157 -14.48 6.64 -7.65
N ILE A 158 -15.40 6.43 -6.69
CA ILE A 158 -16.49 7.36 -6.40
C ILE A 158 -15.94 8.68 -5.86
N PHE A 159 -15.04 8.63 -4.88
CA PHE A 159 -14.46 9.80 -4.24
C PHE A 159 -13.73 10.70 -5.27
N THR A 160 -12.85 10.12 -6.07
CA THR A 160 -12.07 10.89 -7.04
C THR A 160 -12.91 11.41 -8.21
N LYS A 161 -14.02 10.74 -8.57
CA LYS A 161 -14.85 11.14 -9.71
C LYS A 161 -15.94 12.15 -9.33
N PHE A 162 -16.59 11.98 -8.17
CA PHE A 162 -17.81 12.67 -7.82
C PHE A 162 -17.68 13.73 -6.72
N THR A 163 -16.53 13.81 -6.02
CA THR A 163 -16.36 14.80 -4.95
C THR A 163 -15.57 16.02 -5.41
N LYS A 164 -15.87 17.19 -4.81
CA LYS A 164 -15.09 18.42 -5.04
C LYS A 164 -13.62 18.24 -4.68
N PHE A 165 -13.34 17.49 -3.62
CA PHE A 165 -11.98 17.18 -3.19
C PHE A 165 -11.25 16.24 -4.16
N GLY A 166 -11.95 15.26 -4.73
CA GLY A 166 -11.43 14.40 -5.79
C GLY A 166 -11.09 15.18 -7.07
N ILE A 167 -11.87 16.23 -7.40
CA ILE A 167 -11.54 17.16 -8.49
C ILE A 167 -10.26 17.92 -8.16
N ALA A 168 -10.12 18.42 -6.91
CA ALA A 168 -8.92 19.11 -6.45
C ALA A 168 -7.67 18.23 -6.52
N ILE A 169 -7.77 16.93 -6.11
CA ILE A 169 -6.69 15.95 -6.26
C ILE A 169 -6.26 15.84 -7.72
N ARG A 170 -7.19 15.72 -8.66
CA ARG A 170 -6.86 15.62 -10.09
C ARG A 170 -6.20 16.90 -10.62
N ALA A 171 -6.71 18.07 -10.23
CA ALA A 171 -6.14 19.34 -10.65
C ALA A 171 -4.70 19.53 -10.13
N VAL A 172 -4.44 19.23 -8.84
CA VAL A 172 -3.10 19.31 -8.25
C VAL A 172 -2.16 18.29 -8.91
N SER A 173 -2.66 17.06 -9.20
CA SER A 173 -1.85 16.04 -9.87
C SER A 173 -1.50 16.37 -11.33
N GLU A 174 -2.26 17.21 -12.01
CA GLU A 174 -2.00 17.66 -13.39
C GLU A 174 -0.98 18.81 -13.37
N ASN A 175 -1.24 19.84 -12.58
CA ASN A 175 -0.32 20.96 -12.37
C ASN A 175 -0.62 21.66 -11.04
N GLU A 176 0.27 21.50 -10.10
CA GLU A 176 0.14 22.02 -8.75
C GLU A 176 0.09 23.56 -8.70
N GLU A 177 0.95 24.22 -9.48
CA GLU A 177 1.09 25.66 -9.48
C GLU A 177 -0.18 26.31 -10.06
N VAL A 178 -0.66 25.80 -11.20
CA VAL A 178 -1.92 26.26 -11.81
C VAL A 178 -3.11 25.99 -10.88
N ALA A 179 -3.17 24.84 -10.22
CA ALA A 179 -4.22 24.53 -9.26
C ALA A 179 -4.23 25.55 -8.10
N GLY A 180 -3.05 25.95 -7.63
CA GLY A 180 -2.89 27.01 -6.61
C GLY A 180 -3.44 28.36 -7.08
N TYR A 181 -3.13 28.78 -8.30
CA TYR A 181 -3.66 30.01 -8.89
C TYR A 181 -5.19 30.00 -9.06
N MET A 182 -5.78 28.81 -9.25
CA MET A 182 -7.24 28.62 -9.31
C MET A 182 -7.89 28.57 -7.93
N GLY A 183 -7.15 28.85 -6.84
CA GLY A 183 -7.65 28.92 -5.48
C GLY A 183 -7.77 27.57 -4.76
N ILE A 184 -7.19 26.50 -5.31
CA ILE A 184 -7.17 25.19 -4.64
C ILE A 184 -6.11 25.22 -3.54
N ASN A 185 -6.48 24.83 -2.32
CA ASN A 185 -5.52 24.69 -1.23
C ASN A 185 -4.67 23.44 -1.42
N VAL A 186 -3.56 23.59 -2.13
CA VAL A 186 -2.63 22.50 -2.47
C VAL A 186 -2.12 21.80 -1.22
N GLY A 187 -1.80 22.51 -0.14
CA GLY A 187 -1.31 21.94 1.10
C GLY A 187 -2.31 20.99 1.77
N SER A 188 -3.62 21.28 1.66
CA SER A 188 -4.66 20.37 2.17
C SER A 188 -4.78 19.09 1.32
N VAL A 189 -4.62 19.22 0.00
CA VAL A 189 -4.68 18.08 -0.91
C VAL A 189 -3.50 17.13 -0.69
N LEU A 190 -2.30 17.68 -0.51
CA LEU A 190 -1.11 16.91 -0.18
C LEU A 190 -1.22 16.19 1.18
N GLY A 191 -1.57 16.96 2.22
CA GLY A 191 -1.76 16.41 3.56
C GLY A 191 -2.78 15.28 3.57
N PHE A 192 -3.90 15.42 2.86
CA PHE A 192 -4.89 14.34 2.71
C PHE A 192 -4.32 13.11 1.99
N SER A 193 -3.56 13.31 0.90
CA SER A 193 -2.99 12.20 0.15
C SER A 193 -2.01 11.37 1.01
N TRP A 194 -1.23 12.05 1.85
CA TRP A 194 -0.34 11.41 2.81
C TRP A 194 -1.11 10.76 3.95
N ALA A 195 -2.12 11.42 4.51
CA ALA A 195 -3.02 10.83 5.52
C ALA A 195 -3.66 9.53 4.99
N PHE A 196 -4.23 9.58 3.78
CA PHE A 196 -4.83 8.42 3.15
C PHE A 196 -3.80 7.30 2.91
N GLY A 197 -2.64 7.62 2.35
CA GLY A 197 -1.59 6.64 2.06
C GLY A 197 -1.11 5.92 3.32
N VAL A 198 -0.82 6.64 4.41
CA VAL A 198 -0.38 6.03 5.67
C VAL A 198 -1.51 5.24 6.34
N SER A 199 -2.77 5.70 6.23
CA SER A 199 -3.93 4.93 6.70
C SER A 199 -4.10 3.61 5.92
N MET A 200 -3.83 3.62 4.62
CA MET A 200 -3.80 2.39 3.80
C MET A 200 -2.66 1.46 4.21
N ALA A 201 -1.47 2.00 4.52
CA ALA A 201 -0.35 1.21 5.03
C ALA A 201 -0.69 0.53 6.36
N ALA A 202 -1.34 1.26 7.28
CA ALA A 202 -1.81 0.73 8.55
C ALA A 202 -2.86 -0.36 8.36
N LEU A 203 -3.83 -0.14 7.47
CA LEU A 203 -4.87 -1.13 7.14
C LEU A 203 -4.25 -2.42 6.60
N VAL A 204 -3.30 -2.32 5.67
CA VAL A 204 -2.55 -3.47 5.14
C VAL A 204 -1.78 -4.16 6.26
N GLY A 205 -1.14 -3.40 7.15
CA GLY A 205 -0.42 -3.93 8.31
C GLY A 205 -1.31 -4.78 9.20
N VAL A 206 -2.49 -4.27 9.56
CA VAL A 206 -3.49 -4.98 10.38
C VAL A 206 -3.98 -6.27 9.70
N ILE A 207 -4.22 -6.23 8.39
CA ILE A 207 -4.69 -7.40 7.63
C ILE A 207 -3.55 -8.43 7.46
N ALA A 208 -2.31 -7.99 7.32
CA ALA A 208 -1.15 -8.87 7.16
C ALA A 208 -0.69 -9.50 8.47
N ALA A 209 -0.79 -8.76 9.59
CA ALA A 209 -0.23 -9.13 10.89
C ALA A 209 -0.57 -10.56 11.37
N PRO A 210 -1.81 -11.06 11.22
CA PRO A 210 -2.13 -12.44 11.61
C PRO A 210 -1.38 -13.52 10.81
N LYS A 211 -0.88 -13.17 9.60
CA LYS A 211 -0.16 -14.10 8.72
C LYS A 211 1.35 -14.03 8.88
N VAL A 212 1.89 -12.83 9.12
CA VAL A 212 3.34 -12.58 9.11
C VAL A 212 3.90 -12.18 10.48
N PHE A 213 3.05 -12.13 11.49
CA PHE A 213 3.35 -11.59 12.83
C PHE A 213 3.75 -10.11 12.79
N VAL A 214 3.64 -9.42 13.92
CA VAL A 214 4.12 -8.04 14.04
C VAL A 214 5.61 -8.07 14.34
N SER A 215 6.41 -7.48 13.45
CA SER A 215 7.86 -7.37 13.54
C SER A 215 8.34 -6.09 12.86
N PRO A 216 9.55 -5.58 13.15
CA PRO A 216 10.05 -4.32 12.57
C PRO A 216 10.10 -4.31 11.04
N THR A 217 10.21 -5.47 10.41
CA THR A 217 10.32 -5.61 8.94
C THR A 217 9.08 -6.22 8.28
N MET A 218 7.96 -6.40 9.01
CA MET A 218 6.79 -7.15 8.56
C MET A 218 6.18 -6.67 7.24
N LEU A 219 6.25 -5.39 6.93
CA LEU A 219 5.70 -4.82 5.70
C LEU A 219 6.71 -4.54 4.60
N THR A 220 8.01 -4.76 4.83
CA THR A 220 9.07 -4.50 3.83
C THR A 220 8.81 -5.26 2.53
N PHE A 221 8.49 -6.54 2.63
CA PHE A 221 8.16 -7.35 1.46
C PHE A 221 6.92 -6.83 0.73
N TYR A 222 5.83 -6.54 1.46
CA TYR A 222 4.60 -6.01 0.88
C TYR A 222 4.81 -4.63 0.22
N GLN A 223 5.66 -3.79 0.79
CA GLN A 223 6.02 -2.50 0.21
C GLN A 223 6.72 -2.67 -1.15
N ILE A 224 7.71 -3.55 -1.24
CA ILE A 224 8.43 -3.84 -2.50
C ILE A 224 7.45 -4.35 -3.56
N GLN A 225 6.58 -5.29 -3.19
CA GLN A 225 5.58 -5.84 -4.10
C GLN A 225 4.52 -4.79 -4.51
N GLY A 226 4.14 -3.91 -3.58
CA GLY A 226 3.25 -2.79 -3.87
C GLY A 226 3.87 -1.76 -4.83
N PHE A 227 5.16 -1.47 -4.70
CA PHE A 227 5.89 -0.67 -5.68
C PHE A 227 5.92 -1.35 -7.05
N THR A 228 6.22 -2.64 -7.09
CA THR A 228 6.21 -3.43 -8.32
C THR A 228 4.83 -3.39 -8.99
N ALA A 229 3.76 -3.56 -8.21
CA ALA A 229 2.39 -3.50 -8.67
C ALA A 229 2.02 -2.10 -9.21
N ALA A 230 2.48 -1.04 -8.54
CA ALA A 230 2.26 0.33 -8.98
C ALA A 230 3.04 0.66 -10.27
N VAL A 231 4.28 0.16 -10.41
CA VAL A 231 5.07 0.27 -11.66
C VAL A 231 4.38 -0.50 -12.79
N LEU A 232 4.01 -1.75 -12.54
CA LEU A 232 3.33 -2.61 -13.52
C LEU A 232 2.02 -1.99 -14.00
N GLY A 233 1.22 -1.47 -13.06
CA GLY A 233 -0.05 -0.84 -13.36
C GLY A 233 0.05 0.57 -13.95
N GLY A 234 1.12 1.27 -13.61
CA GLY A 234 1.33 2.70 -13.88
C GLY A 234 0.96 3.58 -12.67
N PHE A 235 1.93 4.37 -12.19
CA PHE A 235 1.81 5.20 -10.98
C PHE A 235 0.74 6.31 -11.03
N GLU A 236 0.14 6.54 -12.19
CA GLU A 236 -0.85 7.61 -12.37
C GLU A 236 -2.29 7.15 -12.20
N THR A 237 -2.54 5.83 -12.16
CA THR A 237 -3.91 5.29 -12.21
C THR A 237 -4.19 4.31 -11.06
N PHE A 238 -5.30 4.54 -10.34
CA PHE A 238 -5.74 3.61 -9.30
C PHE A 238 -6.18 2.25 -9.87
N THR A 239 -6.82 2.25 -11.05
CA THR A 239 -7.19 1.02 -11.75
C THR A 239 -5.94 0.21 -12.12
N GLY A 240 -4.88 0.88 -12.58
CA GLY A 240 -3.59 0.26 -12.83
C GLY A 240 -3.00 -0.39 -11.58
N ALA A 241 -3.02 0.31 -10.44
CA ALA A 241 -2.56 -0.22 -9.16
C ALA A 241 -3.29 -1.52 -8.77
N VAL A 242 -4.63 -1.55 -8.94
CA VAL A 242 -5.44 -2.74 -8.65
C VAL A 242 -5.06 -3.91 -9.55
N PHE A 243 -5.09 -3.73 -10.87
CA PHE A 243 -4.79 -4.81 -11.81
C PHE A 243 -3.31 -5.20 -11.78
N GLY A 244 -2.41 -4.24 -11.61
CA GLY A 244 -0.98 -4.51 -11.46
C GLY A 244 -0.69 -5.43 -10.26
N GLY A 245 -1.31 -5.17 -9.12
CA GLY A 245 -1.17 -6.02 -7.95
C GLY A 245 -1.77 -7.41 -8.13
N LEU A 246 -2.96 -7.52 -8.71
CA LEU A 246 -3.59 -8.82 -8.98
C LEU A 246 -2.77 -9.66 -9.95
N ILE A 247 -2.28 -9.07 -11.05
CA ILE A 247 -1.42 -9.74 -12.03
C ILE A 247 -0.12 -10.20 -11.36
N LEU A 248 0.53 -9.32 -10.61
CA LEU A 248 1.78 -9.64 -9.91
C LEU A 248 1.60 -10.80 -8.93
N GLY A 249 0.54 -10.79 -8.12
CA GLY A 249 0.30 -11.85 -7.15
C GLY A 249 0.04 -13.22 -7.80
N VAL A 250 -0.65 -13.24 -8.94
CA VAL A 250 -0.87 -14.47 -9.72
C VAL A 250 0.45 -14.98 -10.32
N LEU A 251 1.24 -14.08 -10.93
CA LEU A 251 2.54 -14.44 -11.52
C LEU A 251 3.50 -14.98 -10.44
N GLU A 252 3.57 -14.32 -9.30
CA GLU A 252 4.42 -14.76 -8.18
C GLU A 252 4.03 -16.16 -7.67
N LYS A 253 2.73 -16.44 -7.55
CA LYS A 253 2.26 -17.77 -7.12
C LYS A 253 2.52 -18.85 -8.15
N ILE A 254 2.38 -18.56 -9.43
CA ILE A 254 2.71 -19.49 -10.50
C ILE A 254 4.21 -19.81 -10.48
N VAL A 255 5.06 -18.79 -10.44
CA VAL A 255 6.50 -18.97 -10.42
C VAL A 255 6.97 -19.69 -9.15
N GLY A 256 6.46 -19.29 -7.99
CA GLY A 256 6.80 -19.95 -6.72
C GLY A 256 6.46 -21.44 -6.70
N ASN A 257 5.36 -21.83 -7.37
CA ASN A 257 4.93 -23.23 -7.40
C ASN A 257 5.62 -24.08 -8.48
N TYR A 258 5.92 -23.50 -9.66
CA TYR A 258 6.44 -24.25 -10.80
C TYR A 258 7.95 -24.14 -10.98
N ILE A 259 8.59 -23.10 -10.45
CA ILE A 259 10.04 -22.88 -10.57
C ILE A 259 10.70 -23.08 -9.21
N SER A 260 10.52 -22.13 -8.29
CA SER A 260 11.02 -22.22 -6.91
C SER A 260 10.47 -21.08 -6.05
N GLU A 261 10.24 -21.34 -4.77
CA GLU A 261 9.84 -20.30 -3.80
C GLU A 261 10.89 -19.17 -3.66
N GLY A 262 12.17 -19.49 -3.79
CA GLY A 262 13.26 -18.51 -3.72
C GLY A 262 13.23 -17.46 -4.83
N PHE A 263 12.60 -17.78 -5.98
CA PHE A 263 12.50 -16.83 -7.10
C PHE A 263 11.36 -15.81 -6.99
N LYS A 264 10.49 -15.89 -5.97
CA LYS A 264 9.36 -14.96 -5.79
C LYS A 264 9.81 -13.49 -5.72
N ALA A 265 10.85 -13.17 -4.95
CA ALA A 265 11.36 -11.82 -4.86
C ALA A 265 12.06 -11.38 -6.15
N SER A 266 12.81 -12.28 -6.78
CA SER A 266 13.56 -11.99 -8.02
C SER A 266 12.63 -11.72 -9.19
N ILE A 267 11.49 -12.41 -9.29
CA ILE A 267 10.55 -12.18 -10.40
C ILE A 267 9.94 -10.77 -10.36
N SER A 268 9.71 -10.22 -9.17
CA SER A 268 9.21 -8.85 -9.03
C SER A 268 10.20 -7.84 -9.59
N LEU A 269 11.50 -8.02 -9.32
CA LEU A 269 12.56 -7.17 -9.87
C LEU A 269 12.65 -7.31 -11.39
N VAL A 270 12.57 -8.53 -11.91
CA VAL A 270 12.56 -8.79 -13.35
C VAL A 270 11.34 -8.12 -14.01
N ILE A 271 10.17 -8.22 -13.41
CA ILE A 271 8.95 -7.55 -13.90
C ILE A 271 9.13 -6.04 -13.94
N ILE A 272 9.68 -5.42 -12.87
CA ILE A 272 9.97 -3.98 -12.87
C ILE A 272 10.85 -3.60 -14.06
N ILE A 273 11.96 -4.30 -14.24
CA ILE A 273 12.91 -4.03 -15.35
C ILE A 273 12.21 -4.16 -16.70
N LEU A 274 11.50 -5.26 -16.94
CA LEU A 274 10.79 -5.49 -18.20
C LEU A 274 9.74 -4.41 -18.45
N VAL A 275 8.95 -4.05 -17.43
CA VAL A 275 7.91 -3.01 -17.57
C VAL A 275 8.54 -1.65 -17.86
N LEU A 276 9.59 -1.26 -17.14
CA LEU A 276 10.26 0.03 -17.38
C LEU A 276 10.89 0.11 -18.78
N VAL A 277 11.39 -1.01 -19.31
CA VAL A 277 11.99 -1.07 -20.66
C VAL A 277 10.92 -1.04 -21.75
N PHE A 278 9.86 -1.86 -21.63
CA PHE A 278 8.87 -2.04 -22.69
C PHE A 278 7.64 -1.15 -22.54
N PHE A 279 7.24 -0.82 -21.30
CA PHE A 279 6.04 -0.06 -20.96
C PHE A 279 6.35 1.02 -19.91
N PRO A 280 7.15 2.06 -20.21
CA PRO A 280 7.63 3.04 -19.22
C PRO A 280 6.50 3.79 -18.49
N SER A 281 5.29 3.83 -19.05
CA SER A 281 4.10 4.39 -18.39
C SER A 281 3.29 3.36 -17.60
N GLY A 282 3.75 2.10 -17.54
CA GLY A 282 2.97 0.96 -17.02
C GLY A 282 1.94 0.45 -18.02
N LEU A 283 1.30 -0.71 -17.71
CA LEU A 283 0.32 -1.36 -18.59
C LEU A 283 -0.96 -0.53 -18.80
N PHE A 284 -1.36 0.25 -17.80
CA PHE A 284 -2.59 1.05 -17.77
C PHE A 284 -2.30 2.56 -17.69
N GLY A 285 -1.03 2.98 -17.82
CA GLY A 285 -0.62 4.38 -17.77
C GLY A 285 -1.06 5.15 -19.01
N ARG A 286 -1.27 6.46 -18.87
CA ARG A 286 -1.55 7.34 -20.01
C ARG A 286 -0.26 7.56 -20.80
N LYS A 287 -0.29 7.37 -22.12
CA LYS A 287 0.81 7.76 -23.00
C LYS A 287 1.07 9.26 -22.84
N ILE A 288 2.23 9.64 -22.36
CA ILE A 288 2.69 11.02 -22.35
C ILE A 288 2.77 11.47 -23.81
N ARG A 289 1.80 12.26 -24.28
CA ARG A 289 1.95 12.99 -25.53
C ARG A 289 3.01 14.06 -25.28
N ARG A 290 4.25 13.82 -25.70
CA ARG A 290 5.22 14.89 -25.87
C ARG A 290 4.59 15.89 -26.85
N ARG A 291 4.14 17.03 -26.34
CA ARG A 291 3.92 18.19 -27.20
C ARG A 291 5.32 18.65 -27.65
N ALA A 292 5.57 18.43 -28.96
CA ALA A 292 6.74 19.01 -29.65
C ALA A 292 6.56 20.53 -29.68
#